data_c3878199fc19a402266ba602123759ac
#
_entry.id   c3878199fc19a402266ba602123759ac
#
_cell.length_a   1.000
_cell.length_b   1.000
_cell.length_c   1.000
_cell.angle_alpha   90.00
_cell.angle_beta   90.00
_cell.angle_gamma   90.00
#
_symmetry.space_group_name_H-M   'P 1'
#
loop_
_entity.id
_entity.type
_entity.pdbx_description
1 polymer ?
#
loop_
_entity_poly.entity_id
_entity_poly.type
_entity_poly.pdbx_seq_one_letter_code
_entity_poly.pdbx_strand_id
1 'polypeptide(L)' 'MVLRLTDTRTKRKEDLAPAQPDGIVRMYHCGPTVYGTPHLGNIRRFLTADLLVRTARFLGHRVRSVMNITDV' A
#
# COMPACT_ATOMS: atom_id res chain seq x y z
N MET A 1 7.93 -13.30 -11.45
CA MET A 1 8.61 -12.70 -10.27
C MET A 1 7.57 -12.45 -9.19
N VAL A 2 7.90 -12.77 -7.97
CA VAL A 2 6.97 -12.65 -6.84
C VAL A 2 7.42 -11.50 -5.95
N LEU A 3 6.49 -10.59 -5.62
CA LEU A 3 6.75 -9.52 -4.66
C LEU A 3 6.52 -10.06 -3.25
N ARG A 4 7.53 -9.93 -2.40
CA ARG A 4 7.48 -10.41 -1.02
C ARG A 4 7.63 -9.23 -0.07
N LEU A 5 6.76 -9.18 0.94
CA LEU A 5 6.73 -8.12 1.92
C LEU A 5 6.78 -8.71 3.32
N THR A 6 7.38 -7.99 4.25
CA THR A 6 7.39 -8.41 5.65
C THR A 6 6.00 -8.14 6.25
N ASP A 7 5.37 -9.20 6.71
CA ASP A 7 4.09 -9.11 7.43
C ASP A 7 4.39 -8.86 8.92
N THR A 8 3.92 -7.73 9.43
CA THR A 8 4.13 -7.37 10.84
C THR A 8 3.50 -8.39 11.80
N ARG A 9 2.38 -9.00 11.39
CA ARG A 9 1.67 -9.98 12.20
C ARG A 9 2.45 -11.27 12.34
N THR A 10 2.99 -11.80 11.24
CA THR A 10 3.74 -13.06 11.23
C THR A 10 5.24 -12.85 11.45
N LYS A 11 5.72 -11.61 11.26
CA LYS A 11 7.14 -11.24 11.35
C LYS A 11 8.01 -11.99 10.33
N ARG A 12 7.43 -12.38 9.21
CA ARG A 12 8.11 -13.07 8.12
C ARG A 12 7.79 -12.39 6.81
N LYS A 13 8.66 -12.60 5.83
CA LYS A 13 8.36 -12.19 4.45
C LYS A 13 7.31 -13.13 3.88
N GLU A 14 6.23 -12.53 3.39
CA GLU A 14 5.14 -13.27 2.79
C GLU A 14 4.98 -12.84 1.33
N ASP A 15 4.53 -13.76 0.49
CA ASP A 15 4.25 -13.44 -0.90
C ASP A 15 3.01 -12.55 -0.97
N LEU A 16 3.09 -11.51 -1.80
CA LEU A 16 1.91 -10.68 -2.07
C LEU A 16 0.93 -11.49 -2.90
N ALA A 17 -0.27 -11.68 -2.36
CA ALA A 17 -1.31 -12.46 -3.02
C ALA A 17 -2.69 -11.90 -2.67
N PRO A 18 -3.69 -12.06 -3.58
CA PRO A 18 -5.06 -11.66 -3.27
C PRO A 18 -5.62 -12.46 -2.10
N ALA A 19 -6.31 -11.78 -1.19
CA ALA A 19 -6.98 -12.44 -0.07
C ALA A 19 -8.36 -12.95 -0.45
N GLN A 20 -8.92 -12.45 -1.55
CA GLN A 20 -10.26 -12.79 -2.03
C GLN A 20 -10.17 -13.58 -3.33
N PRO A 21 -11.19 -14.41 -3.66
CA PRO A 21 -11.19 -15.20 -4.89
C PRO A 21 -11.23 -14.37 -6.19
N ASP A 22 -11.56 -13.08 -6.11
CA ASP A 22 -11.63 -12.21 -7.29
C ASP A 22 -10.25 -11.87 -7.89
N GLY A 23 -9.17 -12.25 -7.23
CA GLY A 23 -7.81 -12.00 -7.70
C GLY A 23 -7.31 -10.58 -7.53
N ILE A 24 -8.03 -9.74 -6.77
CA ILE A 24 -7.65 -8.35 -6.57
C ILE A 24 -6.86 -8.21 -5.27
N VAL A 25 -5.66 -7.62 -5.36
CA VAL A 25 -4.88 -7.24 -4.19
C VAL A 25 -5.40 -5.89 -3.70
N ARG A 26 -5.92 -5.87 -2.50
CA ARG A 26 -6.46 -4.66 -1.89
C ARG A 26 -5.45 -4.07 -0.93
N MET A 27 -5.22 -2.77 -1.06
CA MET A 27 -4.27 -2.03 -0.22
C MET A 27 -4.99 -0.85 0.41
N TYR A 28 -4.70 -0.62 1.69
CA TYR A 28 -5.22 0.53 2.42
C TYR A 28 -4.05 1.32 2.99
N HIS A 29 -4.02 2.61 2.71
CA HIS A 29 -2.93 3.49 3.13
C HIS A 29 -3.47 4.64 3.96
N CYS A 30 -2.66 5.08 4.93
CA CYS A 30 -2.95 6.32 5.65
C CYS A 30 -2.61 7.51 4.75
N GLY A 31 -3.57 8.40 4.58
CA GLY A 31 -3.41 9.60 3.77
C GLY A 31 -3.09 10.85 4.60
N PRO A 32 -3.20 12.03 3.98
CA PRO A 32 -2.92 13.28 4.67
C PRO A 32 -4.00 13.63 5.69
N THR A 33 -3.64 14.49 6.64
CA THR A 33 -4.60 15.10 7.53
C THR A 33 -5.21 16.35 6.88
N VAL A 34 -6.41 16.73 7.33
CA VAL A 34 -7.12 17.88 6.73
C VAL A 34 -6.70 19.22 7.34
N TYR A 35 -5.96 19.21 8.43
CA TYR A 35 -5.64 20.43 9.18
C TYR A 35 -4.20 20.89 9.03
N GLY A 36 -3.45 20.38 8.07
CA GLY A 36 -2.07 20.82 7.91
C GLY A 36 -1.49 20.47 6.56
N THR A 37 -0.42 21.18 6.23
CA THR A 37 0.36 20.89 5.02
C THR A 37 1.23 19.68 5.27
N PRO A 38 1.26 18.70 4.35
CA PRO A 38 2.14 17.54 4.52
C PRO A 38 3.60 17.95 4.59
N HIS A 39 4.32 17.45 5.58
CA HIS A 39 5.76 17.66 5.64
C HIS A 39 6.50 16.57 4.86
N LEU A 40 7.83 16.73 4.72
CA LEU A 40 8.65 15.86 3.88
C LEU A 40 8.52 14.38 4.25
N GLY A 41 8.42 14.05 5.54
CA GLY A 41 8.25 12.66 5.97
C GLY A 41 6.95 12.04 5.47
N ASN A 42 5.86 12.81 5.45
CA ASN A 42 4.58 12.35 4.92
C ASN A 42 4.63 12.13 3.42
N ILE A 43 5.30 13.04 2.69
CA ILE A 43 5.47 12.91 1.24
C ILE A 43 6.25 11.64 0.92
N ARG A 44 7.29 11.35 1.67
CA ARG A 44 8.06 10.11 1.50
C ARG A 44 7.18 8.88 1.68
N ARG A 45 6.30 8.87 2.67
CA ARG A 45 5.38 7.76 2.90
C ARG A 45 4.42 7.58 1.74
N PHE A 46 3.88 8.68 1.20
CA PHE A 46 2.98 8.63 0.05
C PHE A 46 3.70 8.10 -1.19
N LEU A 47 4.93 8.50 -1.42
CA LEU A 47 5.72 7.99 -2.53
C LEU A 47 6.02 6.50 -2.39
N THR A 48 6.29 6.03 -1.17
CA THR A 48 6.51 4.61 -0.90
C THR A 48 5.26 3.80 -1.21
N ALA A 49 4.09 4.28 -0.80
CA ALA A 49 2.82 3.62 -1.11
C ALA A 49 2.57 3.58 -2.61
N ASP A 50 2.81 4.67 -3.32
CA ASP A 50 2.66 4.74 -4.77
C ASP A 50 3.60 3.76 -5.48
N LEU A 51 4.85 3.69 -5.04
CA LEU A 51 5.83 2.77 -5.59
C LEU A 51 5.37 1.32 -5.41
N LEU A 52 4.84 0.98 -4.24
CA LEU A 52 4.34 -0.36 -3.95
C LEU A 52 3.21 -0.74 -4.90
N VAL A 53 2.24 0.16 -5.10
CA VAL A 53 1.11 -0.08 -5.99
C VAL A 53 1.59 -0.29 -7.42
N ARG A 54 2.47 0.58 -7.90
CA ARG A 54 3.00 0.50 -9.27
C ARG A 54 3.81 -0.77 -9.48
N THR A 55 4.61 -1.16 -8.50
CA THR A 55 5.40 -2.38 -8.58
C THR A 55 4.51 -3.60 -8.65
N ALA A 56 3.48 -3.67 -7.81
CA ALA A 56 2.54 -4.78 -7.82
C ALA A 56 1.83 -4.89 -9.18
N ARG A 57 1.40 -3.78 -9.73
CA ARG A 57 0.76 -3.75 -11.06
C ARG A 57 1.72 -4.18 -12.16
N PHE A 58 2.95 -3.75 -12.08
CA PHE A 58 3.99 -4.15 -13.04
C PHE A 58 4.21 -5.66 -13.02
N LEU A 59 4.13 -6.28 -11.86
CA LEU A 59 4.29 -7.72 -11.71
C LEU A 59 3.04 -8.51 -12.08
N GLY A 60 2.01 -7.86 -12.60
CA GLY A 60 0.82 -8.51 -13.11
C GLY A 60 -0.35 -8.61 -12.12
N HIS A 61 -0.23 -8.01 -10.94
CA HIS A 61 -1.33 -8.00 -9.98
C HIS A 61 -2.39 -6.97 -10.35
N ARG A 62 -3.64 -7.33 -10.12
CA ARG A 62 -4.74 -6.37 -10.14
C ARG A 62 -4.81 -5.75 -8.75
N VAL A 63 -4.64 -4.44 -8.67
CA VAL A 63 -4.51 -3.74 -7.40
C VAL A 63 -5.63 -2.73 -7.24
N ARG A 64 -6.29 -2.77 -6.10
CA ARG A 64 -7.22 -1.74 -5.66
C ARG A 64 -6.63 -1.05 -4.44
N SER A 65 -6.27 0.21 -4.61
CA SER A 65 -5.62 0.99 -3.55
C SER A 65 -6.59 2.06 -3.04
N VAL A 66 -6.70 2.15 -1.73
CA VAL A 66 -7.53 3.15 -1.05
C VAL A 66 -6.67 3.90 -0.05
N MET A 67 -6.79 5.22 -0.09
CA MET A 67 -6.07 6.10 0.84
C MET A 67 -7.10 6.95 1.58
N ASN A 68 -7.01 6.97 2.91
CA ASN A 68 -7.92 7.79 3.70
C ASN A 68 -7.42 9.23 3.78
N ILE A 69 -8.31 10.13 4.20
CA ILE A 69 -7.96 11.48 4.63
C ILE A 69 -8.33 11.53 6.11
N THR A 70 -7.33 11.75 6.96
CA THR A 70 -7.54 11.72 8.40
C THR A 70 -8.11 13.07 8.86
N ASP A 71 -9.26 13.01 9.52
CA ASP A 71 -9.92 14.15 10.10
C ASP A 71 -10.04 13.91 11.61
N VAL A 72 -9.19 14.59 12.36
CA VAL A 72 -9.13 14.40 13.82
C VAL A 72 -9.72 15.61 14.54
#